data_be5b5ff20da4c8f0c186f1aa68fa83b0
#
_entry.id   be5b5ff20da4c8f0c186f1aa68fa83b0
#
_cell.length_a   1.000
_cell.length_b   1.000
_cell.length_c   1.000
_cell.angle_alpha   90.00
_cell.angle_beta   90.00
_cell.angle_gamma   90.00
#
_symmetry.space_group_name_H-M   'P 1'
#
loop_
_entity.id
_entity.type
_entity.pdbx_description
1 polymer ?
#
loop_
_entity_poly.entity_id
_entity_poly.type
_entity_poly.pdbx_seq_one_letter_code
_entity_poly.pdbx_strand_id
1 'polypeptide(L)'
;MSREPEWPISGTKPSTHAEFPMAPCGVSVSGRTLDRADLLLLVESSPAPIHLEDCDLEGADLSRLDLRGLRFERCALAEASFVGATLARTEWIRCRARQASFASADLEDAQFQSCDLNNTSWRRSKLSSARFDECRLTGADFEECKSLGIAFSNTLLVGASLRRFSFRKTRLVALDFSDADLAGTDFRDAVFEGGSLRNAHLNDVRFDGADLRDVDLGGTPRLLASGVLRGATISYDQAAMLIENLGIRVA
;
A
#
# COMPACT_ATOMS: atom_id res chain seq x y z
N MET A 1 17.46 -10.29 -53.89
CA MET A 1 17.29 -8.89 -53.42
C MET A 1 15.96 -8.83 -52.70
N SER A 2 16.00 -9.06 -51.44
CA SER A 2 14.81 -9.04 -50.56
C SER A 2 15.11 -8.00 -49.47
N ARG A 3 14.28 -6.96 -49.42
CA ARG A 3 14.41 -5.86 -48.47
C ARG A 3 13.79 -6.28 -47.14
N GLU A 4 14.57 -6.17 -46.04
CA GLU A 4 14.08 -6.26 -44.68
C GLU A 4 13.28 -4.98 -44.32
N PRO A 5 12.23 -5.07 -43.53
CA PRO A 5 11.52 -3.89 -43.05
C PRO A 5 12.22 -3.33 -41.79
N GLU A 6 12.66 -2.07 -41.87
CA GLU A 6 13.16 -1.28 -40.76
C GLU A 6 12.01 -0.90 -39.82
N TRP A 7 12.13 -1.24 -38.54
CA TRP A 7 11.26 -0.75 -37.45
C TRP A 7 11.82 0.55 -36.87
N PRO A 8 11.04 1.60 -36.70
CA PRO A 8 11.53 2.82 -36.07
C PRO A 8 11.59 2.64 -34.55
N ILE A 9 12.80 2.71 -34.02
CA ILE A 9 13.09 2.91 -32.60
C ILE A 9 12.85 4.37 -32.28
N SER A 10 11.68 4.73 -31.75
CA SER A 10 11.52 5.97 -31.00
C SER A 10 10.98 5.64 -29.61
N GLY A 11 11.93 5.42 -28.70
CA GLY A 11 11.65 5.31 -27.29
C GLY A 11 11.41 6.69 -26.69
N THR A 12 10.19 7.11 -26.56
CA THR A 12 9.80 8.13 -25.59
C THR A 12 9.18 7.41 -24.39
N LYS A 13 9.94 7.34 -23.31
CA LYS A 13 9.41 7.01 -21.99
C LYS A 13 8.35 8.06 -21.64
N PRO A 14 7.13 7.69 -21.26
CA PRO A 14 6.25 8.64 -20.62
C PRO A 14 6.72 8.80 -19.17
N SER A 15 7.38 9.92 -18.86
CA SER A 15 7.51 10.42 -17.51
C SER A 15 6.17 11.02 -17.12
N THR A 16 5.30 10.22 -16.57
CA THR A 16 4.11 10.73 -15.91
C THR A 16 4.40 10.89 -14.42
N HIS A 17 5.15 11.95 -14.08
CA HIS A 17 4.86 12.62 -12.82
C HIS A 17 3.45 13.18 -13.01
N ALA A 18 2.46 12.56 -12.40
CA ALA A 18 1.15 13.15 -12.26
C ALA A 18 1.33 14.40 -11.39
N GLU A 19 1.38 15.58 -12.03
CA GLU A 19 1.28 16.85 -11.32
C GLU A 19 -0.13 16.87 -10.72
N PHE A 20 -0.19 16.78 -9.38
CA PHE A 20 -1.44 16.99 -8.67
C PHE A 20 -1.89 18.44 -8.95
N PRO A 21 -3.16 18.67 -9.31
CA PRO A 21 -3.65 20.02 -9.53
C PRO A 21 -3.46 20.84 -8.26
N MET A 22 -2.88 22.04 -8.40
CA MET A 22 -2.74 23.00 -7.30
C MET A 22 -4.13 23.20 -6.67
N ALA A 23 -4.21 22.96 -5.35
CA ALA A 23 -5.44 23.10 -4.61
C ALA A 23 -5.98 24.54 -4.73
N PRO A 24 -7.30 24.74 -4.82
CA PRO A 24 -7.90 26.08 -4.76
C PRO A 24 -7.53 26.73 -3.43
N CYS A 25 -7.45 28.06 -3.40
CA CYS A 25 -7.11 28.91 -2.24
C CYS A 25 -7.65 28.37 -0.91
N GLY A 26 -6.82 27.59 -0.21
CA GLY A 26 -7.10 27.01 1.10
C GLY A 26 -6.29 27.68 2.21
N VAL A 27 -6.57 27.31 3.45
CA VAL A 27 -5.75 27.72 4.60
C VAL A 27 -4.51 26.84 4.65
N SER A 28 -3.32 27.43 4.58
CA SER A 28 -2.06 26.72 4.76
C SER A 28 -1.45 27.07 6.11
N VAL A 29 -1.04 26.03 6.86
CA VAL A 29 -0.33 26.13 8.13
C VAL A 29 0.99 25.38 7.98
N SER A 30 2.12 26.04 8.26
CA SER A 30 3.42 25.41 8.08
C SER A 30 4.34 25.58 9.28
N GLY A 31 5.19 24.57 9.51
CA GLY A 31 6.29 24.61 10.49
C GLY A 31 5.84 24.75 11.95
N ARG A 32 4.63 24.30 12.30
CA ARG A 32 4.07 24.45 13.65
C ARG A 32 3.93 23.09 14.34
N THR A 33 4.15 23.07 15.64
CA THR A 33 3.63 22.00 16.48
C THR A 33 2.14 22.27 16.72
N LEU A 34 1.30 21.26 16.46
CA LEU A 34 -0.15 21.37 16.56
C LEU A 34 -0.68 20.26 17.45
N ASP A 35 -1.63 20.61 18.29
CA ASP A 35 -2.37 19.65 19.09
C ASP A 35 -3.83 19.52 18.61
N ARG A 36 -4.63 18.74 19.36
CA ARG A 36 -6.04 18.53 19.09
C ARG A 36 -6.84 19.84 19.08
N ALA A 37 -6.56 20.76 20.01
CA ALA A 37 -7.30 22.02 20.14
C ALA A 37 -7.02 22.93 18.95
N ASP A 38 -5.76 22.99 18.50
CA ASP A 38 -5.36 23.74 17.31
C ASP A 38 -6.09 23.23 16.07
N LEU A 39 -6.14 21.90 15.85
CA LEU A 39 -6.83 21.32 14.70
C LEU A 39 -8.34 21.54 14.74
N LEU A 40 -8.96 21.44 15.91
CA LEU A 40 -10.39 21.76 16.06
C LEU A 40 -10.68 23.20 15.64
N LEU A 41 -9.91 24.16 16.14
CA LEU A 41 -10.06 25.57 15.80
C LEU A 41 -9.85 25.81 14.29
N LEU A 42 -8.86 25.16 13.68
CA LEU A 42 -8.60 25.28 12.24
C LEU A 42 -9.78 24.74 11.41
N VAL A 43 -10.30 23.58 11.75
CA VAL A 43 -11.41 22.94 11.02
C VAL A 43 -12.71 23.73 11.21
N GLU A 44 -13.02 24.23 12.42
CA GLU A 44 -14.22 25.01 12.69
C GLU A 44 -14.19 26.41 12.05
N SER A 45 -13.00 27.00 11.97
CA SER A 45 -12.84 28.36 11.44
C SER A 45 -12.70 28.45 9.92
N SER A 46 -12.40 27.34 9.25
CA SER A 46 -12.14 27.34 7.81
C SER A 46 -13.14 26.51 7.02
N PRO A 47 -13.95 27.13 6.14
CA PRO A 47 -14.74 26.38 5.17
C PRO A 47 -13.93 25.89 3.96
N ALA A 48 -12.67 26.31 3.85
CA ALA A 48 -11.77 26.01 2.74
C ALA A 48 -10.90 24.76 3.04
N PRO A 49 -10.36 24.08 2.03
CA PRO A 49 -9.40 23.00 2.25
C PRO A 49 -8.22 23.46 3.11
N ILE A 50 -7.83 22.63 4.08
CA ILE A 50 -6.71 22.90 4.98
C ILE A 50 -5.50 22.10 4.52
N HIS A 51 -4.36 22.78 4.38
CA HIS A 51 -3.07 22.19 4.06
C HIS A 51 -2.12 22.39 5.24
N LEU A 52 -1.67 21.30 5.82
CA LEU A 52 -0.66 21.26 6.88
C LEU A 52 0.67 20.84 6.26
N GLU A 53 1.67 21.73 6.34
CA GLU A 53 2.99 21.53 5.73
C GLU A 53 4.07 21.61 6.81
N ASP A 54 4.99 20.61 6.84
CA ASP A 54 6.09 20.57 7.80
C ASP A 54 5.62 20.72 9.28
N CYS A 55 4.39 20.31 9.59
CA CYS A 55 3.85 20.39 10.95
C CYS A 55 4.24 19.20 11.80
N ASP A 56 4.38 19.46 13.10
CA ASP A 56 4.62 18.43 14.12
C ASP A 56 3.33 18.13 14.88
N LEU A 57 2.88 16.87 14.76
CA LEU A 57 1.69 16.30 15.39
C LEU A 57 2.05 14.97 16.07
N GLU A 58 3.34 14.78 16.43
CA GLU A 58 3.81 13.55 17.06
C GLU A 58 3.08 13.30 18.39
N GLY A 59 2.56 12.09 18.56
CA GLY A 59 1.77 11.69 19.73
C GLY A 59 0.43 12.40 19.90
N ALA A 60 0.01 13.24 18.95
CA ALA A 60 -1.25 13.98 19.08
C ALA A 60 -2.47 13.05 19.08
N ASP A 61 -3.42 13.30 19.99
CA ASP A 61 -4.74 12.62 19.98
C ASP A 61 -5.73 13.34 19.08
N LEU A 62 -5.87 12.86 17.86
CA LEU A 62 -6.77 13.36 16.83
C LEU A 62 -7.99 12.43 16.65
N SER A 63 -8.26 11.60 17.64
CA SER A 63 -9.35 10.65 17.62
C SER A 63 -10.70 11.32 17.42
N ARG A 64 -11.54 10.71 16.57
CA ARG A 64 -12.92 11.13 16.29
C ARG A 64 -13.06 12.55 15.74
N LEU A 65 -11.98 13.18 15.26
CA LEU A 65 -12.08 14.47 14.57
C LEU A 65 -12.60 14.26 13.14
N ASP A 66 -13.27 15.29 12.64
CA ASP A 66 -13.61 15.39 11.24
C ASP A 66 -12.51 16.18 10.50
N LEU A 67 -11.66 15.44 9.81
CA LEU A 67 -10.48 15.94 9.10
C LEU A 67 -10.60 15.67 7.60
N ARG A 68 -11.82 15.54 7.08
CA ARG A 68 -12.06 15.23 5.66
C ARG A 68 -11.40 16.25 4.73
N GLY A 69 -10.76 15.73 3.69
CA GLY A 69 -10.15 16.54 2.65
C GLY A 69 -8.93 17.36 3.08
N LEU A 70 -8.42 17.17 4.30
CA LEU A 70 -7.16 17.77 4.71
C LEU A 70 -6.00 17.19 3.91
N ARG A 71 -5.01 18.04 3.63
CA ARG A 71 -3.74 17.65 3.06
C ARG A 71 -2.63 17.78 4.12
N PHE A 72 -1.92 16.71 4.34
CA PHE A 72 -0.73 16.63 5.19
C PHE A 72 0.49 16.45 4.27
N GLU A 73 1.42 17.38 4.34
CA GLU A 73 2.65 17.32 3.55
C GLU A 73 3.87 17.45 4.45
N ARG A 74 4.78 16.47 4.39
CA ARG A 74 6.01 16.39 5.21
C ARG A 74 5.79 16.51 6.72
N CYS A 75 4.58 16.17 7.22
CA CYS A 75 4.28 16.25 8.64
C CYS A 75 4.90 15.09 9.44
N ALA A 76 5.28 15.38 10.68
CA ALA A 76 5.63 14.39 11.69
C ALA A 76 4.37 13.99 12.46
N LEU A 77 4.04 12.68 12.43
CA LEU A 77 2.79 12.12 12.97
C LEU A 77 3.06 10.79 13.69
N ALA A 78 4.34 10.58 14.10
CA ALA A 78 4.67 9.35 14.80
C ALA A 78 3.80 9.20 16.05
N GLU A 79 3.28 7.99 16.30
CA GLU A 79 2.43 7.66 17.44
C GLU A 79 1.12 8.47 17.53
N ALA A 80 0.77 9.28 16.53
CA ALA A 80 -0.49 10.03 16.52
C ALA A 80 -1.70 9.09 16.49
N SER A 81 -2.78 9.47 17.19
CA SER A 81 -4.02 8.71 17.24
C SER A 81 -5.09 9.34 16.36
N PHE A 82 -5.53 8.62 15.32
CA PHE A 82 -6.68 8.94 14.47
C PHE A 82 -7.83 7.98 14.71
N VAL A 83 -7.92 7.37 15.88
CA VAL A 83 -8.92 6.35 16.18
C VAL A 83 -10.33 6.89 15.96
N GLY A 84 -11.08 6.28 15.03
CA GLY A 84 -12.44 6.69 14.70
C GLY A 84 -12.57 8.08 14.04
N ALA A 85 -11.48 8.68 13.59
CA ALA A 85 -11.50 9.95 12.87
C ALA A 85 -12.13 9.79 11.47
N THR A 86 -12.69 10.88 10.94
CA THR A 86 -13.15 10.95 9.55
C THR A 86 -12.07 11.60 8.70
N LEU A 87 -11.40 10.78 7.90
CA LEU A 87 -10.24 11.13 7.06
C LEU A 87 -10.52 10.90 5.57
N ALA A 88 -11.80 10.86 5.19
CA ALA A 88 -12.17 10.62 3.79
C ALA A 88 -11.60 11.72 2.88
N ARG A 89 -11.03 11.30 1.74
CA ARG A 89 -10.41 12.16 0.73
C ARG A 89 -9.24 13.01 1.25
N THR A 90 -8.57 12.58 2.32
CA THR A 90 -7.33 13.20 2.78
C THR A 90 -6.16 12.85 1.88
N GLU A 91 -5.20 13.76 1.77
CA GLU A 91 -3.96 13.56 1.03
C GLU A 91 -2.77 13.59 2.01
N TRP A 92 -1.90 12.59 1.90
CA TRP A 92 -0.74 12.42 2.75
C TRP A 92 0.50 12.30 1.86
N ILE A 93 1.39 13.30 1.92
CA ILE A 93 2.55 13.34 1.04
C ILE A 93 3.81 13.43 1.88
N ARG A 94 4.70 12.44 1.73
CA ARG A 94 6.00 12.38 2.43
C ARG A 94 5.89 12.50 3.95
N CYS A 95 4.77 12.09 4.54
CA CYS A 95 4.55 12.13 5.98
C CYS A 95 5.26 10.98 6.70
N ARG A 96 5.62 11.20 7.98
CA ARG A 96 6.18 10.21 8.87
C ARG A 96 5.18 9.91 9.97
N ALA A 97 4.44 8.81 9.85
CA ALA A 97 3.38 8.42 10.76
C ALA A 97 3.62 7.01 11.33
N ARG A 98 4.89 6.72 11.70
CA ARG A 98 5.23 5.45 12.31
C ARG A 98 4.41 5.22 13.58
N GLN A 99 3.92 3.98 13.78
CA GLN A 99 3.15 3.59 14.96
C GLN A 99 1.84 4.39 15.17
N ALA A 100 1.44 5.21 14.20
CA ALA A 100 0.16 5.91 14.27
C ALA A 100 -1.01 4.93 14.21
N SER A 101 -2.11 5.28 14.88
CA SER A 101 -3.32 4.47 14.91
C SER A 101 -4.43 5.09 14.07
N PHE A 102 -4.83 4.39 13.01
CA PHE A 102 -6.00 4.69 12.17
C PHE A 102 -7.15 3.71 12.46
N ALA A 103 -7.14 3.08 13.63
CA ALA A 103 -8.15 2.07 13.96
C ALA A 103 -9.56 2.65 13.90
N SER A 104 -10.47 1.95 13.23
CA SER A 104 -11.88 2.37 13.04
C SER A 104 -12.05 3.73 12.33
N ALA A 105 -11.01 4.33 11.75
CA ALA A 105 -11.12 5.57 11.01
C ALA A 105 -11.80 5.37 9.64
N ASP A 106 -12.40 6.43 9.13
CA ASP A 106 -12.97 6.48 7.78
C ASP A 106 -11.98 7.17 6.83
N LEU A 107 -11.35 6.38 5.97
CA LEU A 107 -10.32 6.81 5.01
C LEU A 107 -10.75 6.54 3.56
N GLU A 108 -12.06 6.61 3.29
CA GLU A 108 -12.57 6.45 1.93
C GLU A 108 -11.92 7.48 0.98
N ASP A 109 -11.40 7.01 -0.17
CA ASP A 109 -10.68 7.81 -1.16
C ASP A 109 -9.40 8.52 -0.63
N ALA A 110 -8.88 8.15 0.54
CA ALA A 110 -7.63 8.73 1.05
C ALA A 110 -6.42 8.32 0.18
N GLN A 111 -5.45 9.23 0.05
CA GLN A 111 -4.27 9.02 -0.78
C GLN A 111 -3.00 9.21 0.06
N PHE A 112 -2.11 8.21 0.01
CA PHE A 112 -0.82 8.22 0.68
C PHE A 112 0.28 8.08 -0.37
N GLN A 113 1.19 9.05 -0.42
CA GLN A 113 2.31 9.07 -1.35
C GLN A 113 3.64 9.25 -0.61
N SER A 114 4.57 8.33 -0.85
CA SER A 114 5.95 8.36 -0.30
C SER A 114 5.98 8.48 1.23
N CYS A 115 4.98 7.89 1.94
CA CYS A 115 4.84 8.00 3.39
C CYS A 115 5.53 6.85 4.14
N ASP A 116 6.07 7.17 5.33
CA ASP A 116 6.55 6.17 6.28
C ASP A 116 5.44 5.86 7.30
N LEU A 117 4.80 4.72 7.10
CA LEU A 117 3.65 4.21 7.83
C LEU A 117 3.99 2.89 8.54
N ASN A 118 5.25 2.68 8.93
CA ASN A 118 5.67 1.45 9.56
C ASN A 118 4.97 1.24 10.91
N ASN A 119 4.55 -0.01 11.16
CA ASN A 119 3.88 -0.44 12.40
C ASN A 119 2.57 0.34 12.69
N THR A 120 1.90 0.86 11.66
CA THR A 120 0.59 1.53 11.82
C THR A 120 -0.53 0.52 12.00
N SER A 121 -1.57 0.92 12.73
CA SER A 121 -2.78 0.12 12.89
C SER A 121 -3.93 0.67 12.05
N TRP A 122 -4.44 -0.16 11.14
CA TRP A 122 -5.61 0.12 10.29
C TRP A 122 -6.82 -0.74 10.67
N ARG A 123 -6.78 -1.36 11.85
CA ARG A 123 -7.82 -2.31 12.29
C ARG A 123 -9.21 -1.68 12.19
N ARG A 124 -10.13 -2.41 11.55
CA ARG A 124 -11.54 -2.00 11.37
C ARG A 124 -11.75 -0.67 10.67
N SER A 125 -10.72 -0.10 10.04
CA SER A 125 -10.87 1.13 9.26
C SER A 125 -11.65 0.88 7.97
N LYS A 126 -12.17 1.98 7.38
CA LYS A 126 -12.74 1.97 6.04
C LYS A 126 -11.70 2.54 5.08
N LEU A 127 -11.20 1.69 4.20
CA LEU A 127 -10.16 2.00 3.21
C LEU A 127 -10.68 1.84 1.77
N SER A 128 -12.01 1.97 1.59
CA SER A 128 -12.58 1.86 0.25
C SER A 128 -11.96 2.89 -0.69
N SER A 129 -11.43 2.43 -1.84
CA SER A 129 -10.73 3.25 -2.83
C SER A 129 -9.49 4.00 -2.32
N ALA A 130 -9.00 3.71 -1.12
CA ALA A 130 -7.76 4.29 -0.62
C ALA A 130 -6.56 3.85 -1.47
N ARG A 131 -5.55 4.73 -1.61
CA ARG A 131 -4.36 4.48 -2.44
C ARG A 131 -3.10 4.68 -1.62
N PHE A 132 -2.15 3.74 -1.77
CA PHE A 132 -0.82 3.80 -1.17
C PHE A 132 0.21 3.64 -2.28
N ASP A 133 0.98 4.67 -2.56
CA ASP A 133 2.03 4.66 -3.57
C ASP A 133 3.38 5.05 -2.93
N GLU A 134 4.44 4.29 -3.25
CA GLU A 134 5.79 4.47 -2.70
C GLU A 134 5.83 4.47 -1.16
N CYS A 135 4.88 3.81 -0.50
CA CYS A 135 4.78 3.82 0.97
C CYS A 135 5.58 2.69 1.63
N ARG A 136 5.93 2.94 2.90
CA ARG A 136 6.48 1.91 3.80
C ARG A 136 5.43 1.54 4.82
N LEU A 137 4.94 0.30 4.76
CA LEU A 137 3.92 -0.28 5.62
C LEU A 137 4.43 -1.54 6.32
N THR A 138 5.76 -1.59 6.59
CA THR A 138 6.36 -2.72 7.31
C THR A 138 5.70 -2.90 8.67
N GLY A 139 5.21 -4.11 8.95
CA GLY A 139 4.53 -4.44 10.20
C GLY A 139 3.16 -3.78 10.38
N ALA A 140 2.57 -3.20 9.33
CA ALA A 140 1.25 -2.59 9.40
C ALA A 140 0.14 -3.64 9.60
N ASP A 141 -0.87 -3.31 10.41
CA ASP A 141 -1.99 -4.20 10.72
C ASP A 141 -3.29 -3.73 10.06
N PHE A 142 -3.73 -4.47 9.03
CA PHE A 142 -4.97 -4.22 8.29
C PHE A 142 -6.12 -5.16 8.69
N GLU A 143 -6.06 -5.76 9.87
CA GLU A 143 -7.07 -6.73 10.28
C GLU A 143 -8.48 -6.13 10.35
N GLU A 144 -9.45 -6.86 9.81
CA GLU A 144 -10.88 -6.47 9.78
C GLU A 144 -11.19 -5.14 9.05
N CYS A 145 -10.26 -4.55 8.29
CA CYS A 145 -10.54 -3.34 7.53
C CYS A 145 -11.48 -3.61 6.34
N LYS A 146 -12.19 -2.55 5.90
CA LYS A 146 -12.99 -2.58 4.67
C LYS A 146 -12.15 -2.06 3.52
N SER A 147 -11.69 -2.95 2.65
CA SER A 147 -10.67 -2.68 1.63
C SER A 147 -11.17 -2.72 0.18
N LEU A 148 -12.46 -2.49 -0.05
CA LEU A 148 -13.01 -2.53 -1.41
C LEU A 148 -12.35 -1.46 -2.30
N GLY A 149 -11.67 -1.90 -3.37
CA GLY A 149 -11.01 -0.99 -4.31
C GLY A 149 -9.74 -0.33 -3.78
N ILE A 150 -9.19 -0.79 -2.64
CA ILE A 150 -7.88 -0.35 -2.16
C ILE A 150 -6.80 -0.68 -3.19
N ALA A 151 -5.84 0.22 -3.36
CA ALA A 151 -4.72 0.04 -4.27
C ALA A 151 -3.39 0.31 -3.58
N PHE A 152 -2.41 -0.56 -3.89
CA PHE A 152 -1.02 -0.39 -3.48
C PHE A 152 -0.14 -0.43 -4.73
N SER A 153 0.88 0.41 -4.78
CA SER A 153 1.94 0.39 -5.81
C SER A 153 3.28 0.78 -5.20
N ASN A 154 4.38 0.17 -5.66
CA ASN A 154 5.74 0.47 -5.21
C ASN A 154 5.88 0.50 -3.68
N THR A 155 5.19 -0.39 -2.97
CA THR A 155 4.97 -0.28 -1.52
C THR A 155 5.56 -1.49 -0.79
N LEU A 156 6.22 -1.22 0.35
CA LEU A 156 6.78 -2.25 1.22
C LEU A 156 5.74 -2.67 2.27
N LEU A 157 5.28 -3.91 2.18
CA LEU A 157 4.32 -4.54 3.08
C LEU A 157 4.96 -5.67 3.91
N VAL A 158 6.28 -5.57 4.14
CA VAL A 158 7.07 -6.58 4.85
C VAL A 158 6.51 -6.82 6.25
N GLY A 159 6.18 -8.07 6.57
CA GLY A 159 5.60 -8.43 7.87
C GLY A 159 4.23 -7.83 8.17
N ALA A 160 3.55 -7.24 7.17
CA ALA A 160 2.20 -6.69 7.36
C ALA A 160 1.14 -7.79 7.52
N SER A 161 0.08 -7.51 8.27
CA SER A 161 -1.10 -8.38 8.36
C SER A 161 -2.16 -7.96 7.34
N LEU A 162 -2.35 -8.80 6.31
CA LEU A 162 -3.30 -8.61 5.20
C LEU A 162 -4.24 -9.81 5.07
N ARG A 163 -4.58 -10.41 6.20
CA ARG A 163 -5.44 -11.60 6.24
C ARG A 163 -6.77 -11.35 5.56
N ARG A 164 -7.17 -12.31 4.69
CA ARG A 164 -8.45 -12.29 3.96
C ARG A 164 -8.66 -11.08 3.04
N PHE A 165 -7.60 -10.38 2.67
CA PHE A 165 -7.65 -9.35 1.63
C PHE A 165 -8.09 -9.91 0.29
N SER A 166 -8.65 -9.06 -0.56
CA SER A 166 -8.95 -9.43 -1.94
C SER A 166 -8.17 -8.52 -2.90
N PHE A 167 -7.22 -9.13 -3.60
CA PHE A 167 -6.51 -8.56 -4.75
C PHE A 167 -6.94 -9.21 -6.06
N ARG A 168 -8.17 -9.74 -6.08
CA ARG A 168 -8.69 -10.44 -7.24
C ARG A 168 -8.77 -9.51 -8.45
N LYS A 169 -8.21 -9.98 -9.59
CA LYS A 169 -8.17 -9.24 -10.87
C LYS A 169 -7.47 -7.89 -10.77
N THR A 170 -6.56 -7.73 -9.82
CA THR A 170 -5.77 -6.50 -9.68
C THR A 170 -4.38 -6.67 -10.28
N ARG A 171 -3.80 -5.56 -10.69
CA ARG A 171 -2.40 -5.43 -11.09
C ARG A 171 -1.62 -4.95 -9.87
N LEU A 172 -0.61 -5.70 -9.45
CA LEU A 172 0.19 -5.48 -8.26
C LEU A 172 1.62 -5.13 -8.70
N VAL A 173 1.99 -3.86 -8.56
CA VAL A 173 3.26 -3.34 -9.08
C VAL A 173 4.25 -3.14 -7.96
N ALA A 174 5.37 -3.87 -8.01
CA ALA A 174 6.51 -3.76 -7.11
C ALA A 174 6.10 -3.79 -5.62
N LEU A 175 5.27 -4.76 -5.22
CA LEU A 175 4.85 -4.95 -3.83
C LEU A 175 5.73 -5.98 -3.13
N ASP A 176 6.30 -5.59 -1.99
CA ASP A 176 7.07 -6.49 -1.15
C ASP A 176 6.22 -7.02 0.00
N PHE A 177 5.73 -8.25 -0.13
CA PHE A 177 4.99 -8.98 0.90
C PHE A 177 5.89 -9.96 1.69
N SER A 178 7.20 -9.75 1.71
CA SER A 178 8.11 -10.62 2.46
C SER A 178 7.67 -10.70 3.92
N ASP A 179 7.66 -11.92 4.48
CA ASP A 179 7.26 -12.20 5.88
C ASP A 179 5.82 -11.77 6.24
N ALA A 180 5.00 -11.32 5.28
CA ALA A 180 3.63 -10.86 5.54
C ALA A 180 2.67 -12.02 5.87
N ASP A 181 1.66 -11.74 6.70
CA ASP A 181 0.55 -12.66 6.92
C ASP A 181 -0.55 -12.42 5.87
N LEU A 182 -0.58 -13.29 4.87
CA LEU A 182 -1.51 -13.28 3.75
C LEU A 182 -2.58 -14.37 3.89
N ALA A 183 -2.77 -14.95 5.08
CA ALA A 183 -3.68 -16.08 5.25
C ALA A 183 -5.10 -15.76 4.75
N GLY A 184 -5.62 -16.61 3.85
CA GLY A 184 -6.94 -16.48 3.25
C GLY A 184 -7.08 -15.37 2.20
N THR A 185 -5.97 -14.75 1.77
CA THR A 185 -5.98 -13.70 0.74
C THR A 185 -6.36 -14.26 -0.63
N ASP A 186 -7.15 -13.50 -1.38
CA ASP A 186 -7.62 -13.86 -2.72
C ASP A 186 -6.82 -13.10 -3.80
N PHE A 187 -5.88 -13.78 -4.46
CA PHE A 187 -5.11 -13.28 -5.60
C PHE A 187 -5.59 -13.85 -6.95
N ARG A 188 -6.79 -14.39 -7.02
CA ARG A 188 -7.27 -14.98 -8.28
C ARG A 188 -7.27 -13.96 -9.41
N ASP A 189 -6.77 -14.40 -10.56
CA ASP A 189 -6.65 -13.58 -11.75
C ASP A 189 -5.80 -12.29 -11.54
N ALA A 190 -5.00 -12.20 -10.47
CA ALA A 190 -4.10 -11.07 -10.24
C ALA A 190 -2.85 -11.17 -11.12
N VAL A 191 -2.32 -10.02 -11.51
CA VAL A 191 -1.07 -9.92 -12.26
C VAL A 191 -0.03 -9.20 -11.40
N PHE A 192 1.05 -9.90 -11.09
CA PHE A 192 2.17 -9.33 -10.35
C PHE A 192 3.22 -8.80 -11.33
N GLU A 193 3.70 -7.59 -11.10
CA GLU A 193 4.79 -6.96 -11.83
C GLU A 193 5.93 -6.65 -10.86
N GLY A 194 6.78 -7.66 -10.66
CA GLY A 194 7.81 -7.63 -9.64
C GLY A 194 7.26 -7.84 -8.24
N GLY A 195 8.09 -7.52 -7.25
CA GLY A 195 7.76 -7.70 -5.84
C GLY A 195 8.22 -9.03 -5.24
N SER A 196 7.79 -9.32 -4.02
CA SER A 196 8.23 -10.49 -3.27
C SER A 196 7.10 -11.10 -2.46
N LEU A 197 7.07 -12.42 -2.41
CA LEU A 197 6.28 -13.26 -1.50
C LEU A 197 7.19 -14.09 -0.58
N ARG A 198 8.47 -13.71 -0.45
CA ARG A 198 9.46 -14.44 0.34
C ARG A 198 9.00 -14.61 1.78
N ASN A 199 9.01 -15.86 2.27
CA ASN A 199 8.62 -16.22 3.63
C ASN A 199 7.18 -15.81 4.04
N ALA A 200 6.34 -15.33 3.11
CA ALA A 200 4.97 -14.96 3.43
C ALA A 200 4.15 -16.15 3.94
N HIS A 201 3.23 -15.90 4.87
CA HIS A 201 2.30 -16.89 5.36
C HIS A 201 1.13 -17.03 4.39
N LEU A 202 1.15 -18.10 3.57
CA LEU A 202 0.23 -18.33 2.45
C LEU A 202 -0.85 -19.38 2.77
N ASN A 203 -1.24 -19.57 4.03
CA ASN A 203 -2.29 -20.51 4.38
C ASN A 203 -3.63 -20.07 3.75
N ASP A 204 -4.30 -21.00 3.04
CA ASP A 204 -5.60 -20.76 2.39
C ASP A 204 -5.62 -19.62 1.36
N VAL A 205 -4.45 -19.20 0.86
CA VAL A 205 -4.32 -18.21 -0.22
C VAL A 205 -4.79 -18.82 -1.54
N ARG A 206 -5.40 -18.02 -2.39
CA ARG A 206 -5.92 -18.44 -3.69
C ARG A 206 -5.20 -17.73 -4.82
N PHE A 207 -4.46 -18.49 -5.65
CA PHE A 207 -3.74 -17.99 -6.81
C PHE A 207 -4.30 -18.50 -8.15
N ASP A 208 -5.51 -19.05 -8.17
CA ASP A 208 -6.10 -19.55 -9.43
C ASP A 208 -6.10 -18.46 -10.51
N GLY A 209 -5.45 -18.70 -11.63
CA GLY A 209 -5.32 -17.75 -12.74
C GLY A 209 -4.35 -16.60 -12.50
N ALA A 210 -3.66 -16.53 -11.35
CA ALA A 210 -2.68 -15.48 -11.08
C ALA A 210 -1.42 -15.62 -11.93
N ASP A 211 -0.84 -14.50 -12.34
CA ASP A 211 0.46 -14.43 -13.01
C ASP A 211 1.53 -13.98 -12.00
N LEU A 212 2.43 -14.92 -11.64
CA LEU A 212 3.47 -14.74 -10.63
C LEU A 212 4.88 -14.72 -11.26
N ARG A 213 5.02 -14.65 -12.58
CA ARG A 213 6.30 -14.85 -13.28
C ARG A 213 7.42 -13.93 -12.84
N ASP A 214 7.10 -12.71 -12.42
CA ASP A 214 8.08 -11.69 -12.03
C ASP A 214 8.25 -11.55 -10.51
N VAL A 215 7.64 -12.45 -9.72
CA VAL A 215 7.63 -12.39 -8.24
C VAL A 215 8.80 -13.18 -7.67
N ASP A 216 9.48 -12.64 -6.66
CA ASP A 216 10.36 -13.44 -5.81
C ASP A 216 9.52 -14.34 -4.88
N LEU A 217 9.42 -15.62 -5.23
CA LEU A 217 8.70 -16.61 -4.44
C LEU A 217 9.49 -17.11 -3.21
N GLY A 218 10.76 -16.69 -3.10
CA GLY A 218 11.67 -17.20 -2.06
C GLY A 218 11.89 -18.71 -2.17
N GLY A 219 12.75 -19.21 -1.30
CA GLY A 219 13.08 -20.62 -1.23
C GLY A 219 12.14 -21.42 -0.32
N THR A 220 10.82 -21.26 -0.39
CA THR A 220 9.90 -21.94 0.54
C THR A 220 9.51 -23.33 0.03
N PRO A 221 10.11 -24.43 0.54
CA PRO A 221 9.78 -25.80 0.11
C PRO A 221 8.30 -26.14 0.28
N ARG A 222 7.61 -25.45 1.19
CA ARG A 222 6.18 -25.64 1.48
C ARG A 222 5.25 -25.18 0.36
N LEU A 223 5.69 -24.29 -0.55
CA LEU A 223 4.84 -23.78 -1.64
C LEU A 223 4.35 -24.90 -2.56
N LEU A 224 5.21 -25.86 -2.91
CA LEU A 224 4.82 -26.99 -3.74
C LEU A 224 4.00 -28.01 -2.96
N ALA A 225 4.40 -28.30 -1.71
CA ALA A 225 3.75 -29.33 -0.89
C ALA A 225 2.30 -28.98 -0.52
N SER A 226 1.99 -27.69 -0.35
CA SER A 226 0.65 -27.23 0.03
C SER A 226 -0.33 -27.14 -1.14
N GLY A 227 0.16 -27.21 -2.40
CA GLY A 227 -0.66 -27.00 -3.60
C GLY A 227 -1.20 -25.56 -3.74
N VAL A 228 -0.68 -24.60 -2.96
CA VAL A 228 -1.13 -23.20 -2.95
C VAL A 228 -0.96 -22.52 -4.31
N LEU A 229 0.05 -22.93 -5.12
CA LEU A 229 0.30 -22.41 -6.47
C LEU A 229 -0.60 -23.05 -7.55
N ARG A 230 -1.59 -23.84 -7.16
CA ARG A 230 -2.47 -24.48 -8.14
C ARG A 230 -3.17 -23.44 -9.01
N GLY A 231 -3.05 -23.61 -10.33
CA GLY A 231 -3.67 -22.72 -11.31
C GLY A 231 -2.95 -21.39 -11.53
N ALA A 232 -1.86 -21.12 -10.80
CA ALA A 232 -1.00 -19.96 -11.05
C ALA A 232 -0.03 -20.20 -12.21
N THR A 233 0.42 -19.12 -12.85
CA THR A 233 1.48 -19.12 -13.85
C THR A 233 2.78 -18.66 -13.19
N ILE A 234 3.85 -19.43 -13.32
CA ILE A 234 5.21 -19.14 -12.85
C ILE A 234 6.20 -19.24 -14.01
N SER A 235 7.39 -18.65 -13.87
CA SER A 235 8.47 -18.76 -14.86
C SER A 235 9.20 -20.12 -14.77
N TYR A 236 9.98 -20.44 -15.81
CA TYR A 236 10.84 -21.63 -15.80
C TYR A 236 11.88 -21.56 -14.69
N ASP A 237 12.48 -20.41 -14.44
CA ASP A 237 13.50 -20.22 -13.41
C ASP A 237 12.91 -20.42 -12.00
N GLN A 238 11.71 -19.91 -11.77
CA GLN A 238 10.97 -20.15 -10.52
C GLN A 238 10.64 -21.63 -10.34
N ALA A 239 10.22 -22.32 -11.41
CA ALA A 239 9.94 -23.75 -11.36
C ALA A 239 11.20 -24.56 -11.05
N ALA A 240 12.34 -24.24 -11.70
CA ALA A 240 13.63 -24.87 -11.42
C ALA A 240 14.03 -24.68 -9.95
N MET A 241 13.99 -23.46 -9.44
CA MET A 241 14.30 -23.13 -8.05
C MET A 241 13.41 -23.89 -7.07
N LEU A 242 12.11 -23.98 -7.33
CA LEU A 242 11.16 -24.69 -6.45
C LEU A 242 11.44 -26.20 -6.44
N ILE A 243 11.83 -26.79 -7.58
CA ILE A 243 12.16 -28.22 -7.70
C ILE A 243 13.51 -28.51 -7.00
N GLU A 244 14.51 -27.63 -7.15
CA GLU A 244 15.80 -27.75 -6.46
C GLU A 244 15.65 -27.74 -4.94
N ASN A 245 14.71 -26.94 -4.40
CA ASN A 245 14.38 -26.91 -2.97
C ASN A 245 13.81 -28.25 -2.44
N LEU A 246 13.35 -29.15 -3.33
CA LEU A 246 12.97 -30.52 -3.00
C LEU A 246 14.16 -31.49 -3.05
N GLY A 247 15.38 -31.01 -3.32
CA GLY A 247 16.60 -31.84 -3.46
C GLY A 247 16.75 -32.49 -4.84
N ILE A 248 15.94 -32.06 -5.83
CA ILE A 248 15.99 -32.58 -7.21
C ILE A 248 16.90 -31.64 -8.02
N ARG A 249 17.85 -32.20 -8.78
CA ARG A 249 18.70 -31.43 -9.69
C ARG A 249 17.96 -31.18 -11.00
N VAL A 250 17.92 -29.92 -11.42
CA VAL A 250 17.46 -29.51 -12.75
C VAL A 250 18.69 -29.34 -13.64
N ALA A 251 18.74 -30.02 -14.76
CA ALA A 251 19.87 -30.03 -15.70
C ALA A 251 19.44 -29.48 -17.07
#